data_7b3399d3e7ab2f1cedc0d0ffd2d67771
#
_entry.id   7b3399d3e7ab2f1cedc0d0ffd2d67771
#
_cell.length_a   1.000
_cell.length_b   1.000
_cell.length_c   1.000
_cell.angle_alpha   90.00
_cell.angle_beta   90.00
_cell.angle_gamma   90.00
#
_symmetry.space_group_name_H-M   'P 1'
#
loop_
_entity.id
_entity.type
_entity.pdbx_description
1 polymer ?
#
loop_
_entity_poly.entity_id
_entity_poly.type
_entity_poly.pdbx_seq_one_letter_code
_entity_poly.pdbx_strand_id
1 'polypeptide(L)'
;MENLISLVNKIQRACTALGDYGEATALPTLWDSLPAIAVVGGQSSGKSSVLESIVGKDFLPRGSGIVTRRPLVLQLHKGEEGSKEYAEFLHLPRKRFTDFAAVRKEIQDETDRETGKTKQISSVPIHLSIYSPYVVNLTLIDLPGLTKVAVGKKTEL
;
A
#
# COMPACT_ATOMS: atom_id res chain seq x y z
N MET A 1 -9.56 -22.41 6.71
CA MET A 1 -9.41 -21.08 6.08
C MET A 1 -8.00 -20.50 6.26
N GLU A 2 -7.37 -20.63 7.41
CA GLU A 2 -5.98 -20.13 7.64
C GLU A 2 -4.96 -20.66 6.64
N ASN A 3 -5.06 -21.94 6.23
CA ASN A 3 -4.14 -22.54 5.25
C ASN A 3 -4.27 -21.92 3.85
N LEU A 4 -5.47 -21.54 3.43
CA LEU A 4 -5.71 -20.91 2.12
C LEU A 4 -5.13 -19.49 2.09
N ILE A 5 -5.39 -18.69 3.14
CA ILE A 5 -4.86 -17.34 3.28
C ILE A 5 -3.32 -17.36 3.30
N SER A 6 -2.72 -18.31 4.06
CA SER A 6 -1.28 -18.48 4.10
C SER A 6 -0.70 -18.88 2.74
N LEU A 7 -1.40 -19.75 1.98
CA LEU A 7 -0.98 -20.14 0.64
C LEU A 7 -1.05 -18.95 -0.34
N VAL A 8 -2.13 -18.20 -0.34
CA VAL A 8 -2.31 -16.99 -1.16
C VAL A 8 -1.18 -16.00 -0.90
N ASN A 9 -0.86 -15.73 0.37
CA ASN A 9 0.24 -14.82 0.72
C ASN A 9 1.62 -15.34 0.28
N LYS A 10 1.87 -16.66 0.35
CA LYS A 10 3.12 -17.25 -0.16
C LYS A 10 3.23 -17.08 -1.66
N ILE A 11 2.15 -17.28 -2.40
CA ILE A 11 2.08 -17.07 -3.85
C ILE A 11 2.32 -15.59 -4.16
N GLN A 12 1.67 -14.67 -3.44
CA GLN A 12 1.88 -13.22 -3.58
C GLN A 12 3.35 -12.82 -3.38
N ARG A 13 4.01 -13.34 -2.36
CA ARG A 13 5.43 -13.10 -2.12
C ARG A 13 6.32 -13.64 -3.23
N ALA A 14 6.03 -14.84 -3.72
CA ALA A 14 6.76 -15.43 -4.84
C ALA A 14 6.61 -14.58 -6.13
N CYS A 15 5.40 -14.12 -6.41
CA CYS A 15 5.13 -13.26 -7.58
C CYS A 15 5.82 -11.90 -7.48
N THR A 16 5.84 -11.29 -6.27
CA THR A 16 6.57 -10.04 -6.03
C THR A 16 8.08 -10.23 -6.25
N ALA A 17 8.64 -11.35 -5.77
CA ALA A 17 10.06 -11.67 -5.96
C ALA A 17 10.42 -11.95 -7.43
N LEU A 18 9.51 -12.56 -8.20
CA LEU A 18 9.70 -12.84 -9.63
C LEU A 18 9.54 -11.60 -10.51
N GLY A 19 8.68 -10.66 -10.13
CA GLY A 19 8.50 -9.38 -10.83
C GLY A 19 9.74 -8.49 -10.79
N ASP A 20 10.62 -8.70 -9.83
CA ASP A 20 11.89 -7.96 -9.67
C ASP A 20 13.00 -8.45 -10.64
N TYR A 21 12.78 -9.57 -11.35
CA TYR A 21 13.81 -10.23 -12.20
C TYR A 21 13.50 -10.23 -13.70
N GLY A 22 12.42 -9.61 -14.18
CA GLY A 22 12.02 -9.75 -15.56
C GLY A 22 11.64 -8.46 -16.26
N GLU A 23 12.35 -8.16 -17.35
CA GLU A 23 11.86 -7.30 -18.42
C GLU A 23 10.40 -7.62 -18.77
N ALA A 24 9.67 -6.58 -19.16
CA ALA A 24 8.27 -6.57 -19.56
C ALA A 24 7.89 -7.70 -20.56
N THR A 25 7.78 -8.92 -20.09
CA THR A 25 7.14 -10.00 -20.82
C THR A 25 5.79 -10.28 -20.19
N ALA A 26 4.79 -10.05 -20.98
CA ALA A 26 3.35 -10.18 -20.82
C ALA A 26 2.86 -11.52 -20.23
N LEU A 27 3.27 -11.85 -19.02
CA LEU A 27 2.49 -12.75 -18.18
C LEU A 27 1.50 -11.85 -17.43
N PRO A 28 0.18 -12.07 -17.55
CA PRO A 28 -0.78 -11.44 -16.66
C PRO A 28 -0.27 -11.74 -15.25
N THR A 29 0.07 -10.70 -14.53
CA THR A 29 0.68 -10.84 -13.23
C THR A 29 -0.32 -11.66 -12.40
N LEU A 30 0.09 -12.81 -11.90
CA LEU A 30 -0.71 -13.64 -10.98
C LEU A 30 -1.27 -12.80 -9.84
N TRP A 31 -0.68 -11.67 -9.60
CA TRP A 31 -1.03 -10.56 -8.75
C TRP A 31 -2.44 -10.02 -9.00
N ASP A 32 -2.83 -9.83 -10.27
CA ASP A 32 -4.15 -9.31 -10.63
C ASP A 32 -5.26 -10.34 -10.39
N SER A 33 -4.88 -11.60 -10.24
CA SER A 33 -5.79 -12.72 -10.00
C SER A 33 -5.94 -13.10 -8.52
N LEU A 34 -5.15 -12.50 -7.61
CA LEU A 34 -5.20 -12.83 -6.19
C LEU A 34 -6.22 -11.95 -5.45
N PRO A 35 -6.99 -12.52 -4.50
CA PRO A 35 -8.00 -11.77 -3.79
C PRO A 35 -7.38 -10.67 -2.94
N ALA A 36 -7.84 -9.44 -3.14
CA ALA A 36 -7.49 -8.28 -2.35
C ALA A 36 -8.76 -7.52 -1.97
N ILE A 37 -8.72 -6.78 -0.87
CA ILE A 37 -9.82 -5.95 -0.41
C ILE A 37 -9.52 -4.50 -0.77
N ALA A 38 -10.28 -3.92 -1.68
CA ALA A 38 -10.18 -2.51 -2.02
C ALA A 38 -10.93 -1.65 -0.98
N VAL A 39 -10.25 -0.64 -0.46
CA VAL A 39 -10.82 0.34 0.47
C VAL A 39 -11.22 1.59 -0.32
N VAL A 40 -12.53 1.80 -0.44
CA VAL A 40 -13.12 2.87 -1.27
C VAL A 40 -13.92 3.82 -0.38
N GLY A 41 -13.87 5.11 -0.68
CA GLY A 41 -14.67 6.11 0.01
C GLY A 41 -14.25 7.53 -0.35
N GLY A 42 -15.08 8.50 0.01
CA GLY A 42 -14.78 9.92 -0.21
C GLY A 42 -13.57 10.39 0.59
N GLN A 43 -13.07 11.56 0.23
CA GLN A 43 -12.04 12.24 1.00
C GLN A 43 -12.55 12.46 2.44
N SER A 44 -11.68 12.27 3.43
CA SER A 44 -12.00 12.43 4.86
C SER A 44 -13.09 11.47 5.39
N SER A 45 -13.40 10.38 4.70
CA SER A 45 -14.41 9.38 5.14
C SER A 45 -13.90 8.41 6.21
N GLY A 46 -12.65 8.54 6.67
CA GLY A 46 -12.07 7.68 7.69
C GLY A 46 -11.35 6.43 7.17
N LYS A 47 -11.13 6.28 5.84
CA LYS A 47 -10.42 5.12 5.26
C LYS A 47 -9.07 4.85 5.93
N SER A 48 -8.23 5.86 6.04
CA SER A 48 -6.90 5.74 6.66
C SER A 48 -6.99 5.32 8.13
N SER A 49 -7.98 5.83 8.87
CA SER A 49 -8.18 5.45 10.27
C SER A 49 -8.57 3.98 10.42
N VAL A 50 -9.39 3.46 9.50
CA VAL A 50 -9.76 2.04 9.47
C VAL A 50 -8.53 1.16 9.19
N LEU A 51 -7.71 1.53 8.19
CA LEU A 51 -6.49 0.80 7.86
C LEU A 51 -5.50 0.80 9.01
N GLU A 52 -5.27 1.95 9.64
CA GLU A 52 -4.41 2.07 10.82
C GLU A 52 -4.94 1.27 12.01
N SER A 53 -6.26 1.19 12.18
CA SER A 53 -6.89 0.36 13.21
C SER A 53 -6.67 -1.14 12.98
N ILE A 54 -6.73 -1.59 11.71
CA ILE A 54 -6.46 -3.01 11.35
C ILE A 54 -5.00 -3.37 11.63
N VAL A 55 -4.08 -2.47 11.35
CA VAL A 55 -2.63 -2.66 11.57
C VAL A 55 -2.25 -2.44 13.05
N GLY A 56 -3.02 -1.62 13.77
CA GLY A 56 -2.72 -1.20 15.13
C GLY A 56 -1.59 -0.18 15.22
N LYS A 57 -1.26 0.51 14.13
CA LYS A 57 -0.16 1.48 14.04
C LYS A 57 -0.55 2.67 13.17
N ASP A 58 -0.03 3.83 13.55
CA ASP A 58 -0.11 5.08 12.82
C ASP A 58 0.99 5.14 11.75
N PHE A 59 0.70 4.80 10.51
CA PHE A 59 1.70 4.74 9.44
C PHE A 59 1.31 5.47 8.16
N LEU A 60 0.07 5.94 8.05
CA LEU A 60 -0.39 6.65 6.87
C LEU A 60 -0.12 8.16 6.97
N PRO A 61 0.18 8.84 5.85
CA PRO A 61 0.29 10.29 5.82
C PRO A 61 -1.00 10.95 6.30
N ARG A 62 -0.85 12.05 7.03
CA ARG A 62 -1.96 12.90 7.51
C ARG A 62 -1.77 14.32 6.99
N GLY A 63 -2.85 15.02 6.70
CA GLY A 63 -2.79 16.41 6.27
C GLY A 63 -4.13 16.94 5.80
N SER A 64 -4.14 18.22 5.40
CA SER A 64 -5.29 18.86 4.78
C SER A 64 -5.31 18.62 3.26
N GLY A 65 -6.47 18.38 2.69
CA GLY A 65 -6.63 18.12 1.26
C GLY A 65 -6.51 16.65 0.88
N ILE A 66 -6.10 16.36 -0.36
CA ILE A 66 -5.93 15.00 -0.88
C ILE A 66 -4.59 14.45 -0.35
N VAL A 67 -4.65 13.65 0.70
CA VAL A 67 -3.46 13.05 1.34
C VAL A 67 -3.02 11.80 0.59
N THR A 68 -3.95 10.90 0.29
CA THR A 68 -3.68 9.69 -0.50
C THR A 68 -3.77 10.05 -1.98
N ARG A 69 -2.63 10.20 -2.63
CA ARG A 69 -2.52 10.59 -4.06
C ARG A 69 -2.09 9.45 -4.97
N ARG A 70 -1.69 8.33 -4.39
CA ARG A 70 -1.31 7.08 -5.08
C ARG A 70 -2.03 5.92 -4.41
N PRO A 71 -2.42 4.89 -5.15
CA PRO A 71 -2.89 3.66 -4.53
C PRO A 71 -1.81 3.07 -3.62
N LEU A 72 -2.20 2.58 -2.45
CA LEU A 72 -1.30 1.86 -1.55
C LEU A 72 -1.74 0.40 -1.49
N VAL A 73 -0.90 -0.49 -1.99
CA VAL A 73 -1.07 -1.93 -1.86
C VAL A 73 -0.39 -2.36 -0.55
N LEU A 74 -1.19 -2.65 0.44
CA LEU A 74 -0.76 -3.01 1.79
C LEU A 74 -0.88 -4.51 1.98
N GLN A 75 0.25 -5.17 2.19
CA GLN A 75 0.31 -6.60 2.49
C GLN A 75 0.62 -6.80 3.96
N LEU A 76 -0.29 -7.43 4.68
CA LEU A 76 -0.11 -7.79 6.07
C LEU A 76 0.35 -9.23 6.17
N HIS A 77 1.43 -9.46 6.89
CA HIS A 77 2.01 -10.77 7.14
C HIS A 77 2.05 -11.03 8.64
N LYS A 78 1.31 -12.05 9.07
CA LYS A 78 1.35 -12.48 10.46
C LYS A 78 2.70 -13.10 10.76
N GLY A 79 3.45 -12.48 11.67
CA GLY A 79 4.70 -12.99 12.21
C GLY A 79 4.48 -14.01 13.33
N GLU A 80 5.58 -14.62 13.79
CA GLU A 80 5.57 -15.45 14.98
C GLU A 80 5.35 -14.61 16.23
N GLU A 81 4.77 -15.22 17.26
CA GLU A 81 4.55 -14.56 18.54
C GLU A 81 5.89 -14.11 19.14
N GLY A 82 5.95 -12.84 19.59
CA GLY A 82 7.18 -12.23 20.11
C GLY A 82 8.18 -11.74 19.06
N SER A 83 7.90 -11.91 17.74
CA SER A 83 8.73 -11.34 16.70
C SER A 83 8.64 -9.80 16.67
N LYS A 84 9.75 -9.14 16.30
CA LYS A 84 9.76 -7.68 16.13
C LYS A 84 8.95 -7.30 14.90
N GLU A 85 8.14 -6.25 15.05
CA GLU A 85 7.38 -5.66 13.95
C GLU A 85 8.30 -4.86 13.03
N TYR A 86 8.10 -4.98 11.73
CA TYR A 86 8.79 -4.18 10.73
C TYR A 86 7.98 -4.07 9.45
N ALA A 87 8.34 -3.11 8.62
CA ALA A 87 7.78 -2.90 7.30
C ALA A 87 8.86 -2.87 6.22
N GLU A 88 8.49 -3.24 5.01
CA GLU A 88 9.36 -3.24 3.83
C GLU A 88 8.59 -2.63 2.64
N PHE A 89 9.28 -1.82 1.83
CA PHE A 89 8.75 -1.31 0.57
C PHE A 89 9.37 -2.04 -0.62
N LEU A 90 8.57 -2.29 -1.65
CA LEU A 90 9.05 -2.94 -2.87
C LEU A 90 10.14 -2.11 -3.57
N HIS A 91 9.99 -0.77 -3.61
CA HIS A 91 10.96 0.13 -4.23
C HIS A 91 12.24 0.35 -3.41
N LEU A 92 12.28 -0.13 -2.15
CA LEU A 92 13.47 -0.11 -1.29
C LEU A 92 13.79 -1.52 -0.79
N PRO A 93 14.18 -2.44 -1.66
CA PRO A 93 14.46 -3.81 -1.28
C PRO A 93 15.61 -3.84 -0.26
N ARG A 94 15.53 -4.76 0.69
CA ARG A 94 16.50 -4.96 1.79
C ARG A 94 16.50 -3.89 2.88
N LYS A 95 15.66 -2.85 2.80
CA LYS A 95 15.53 -1.86 3.88
C LYS A 95 14.31 -2.18 4.73
N ARG A 96 14.55 -2.50 6.01
CA ARG A 96 13.51 -2.73 7.01
C ARG A 96 13.26 -1.48 7.82
N PHE A 97 12.00 -1.15 7.98
CA PHE A 97 11.54 -0.03 8.78
C PHE A 97 10.91 -0.59 10.06
N THR A 98 11.52 -0.33 11.20
CA THR A 98 11.00 -0.68 12.52
C THR A 98 10.24 0.47 13.17
N ASP A 99 10.44 1.68 12.67
CA ASP A 99 9.75 2.89 13.07
C ASP A 99 8.66 3.24 12.05
N PHE A 100 7.40 3.23 12.47
CA PHE A 100 6.26 3.52 11.62
C PHE A 100 6.12 5.02 11.27
N ALA A 101 6.76 5.92 12.02
CA ALA A 101 6.91 7.31 11.59
C ALA A 101 7.81 7.42 10.35
N ALA A 102 8.87 6.61 10.27
CA ALA A 102 9.70 6.52 9.08
C ALA A 102 8.97 5.89 7.89
N VAL A 103 8.07 4.92 8.11
CA VAL A 103 7.17 4.37 7.08
C VAL A 103 6.28 5.46 6.51
N ARG A 104 5.64 6.26 7.37
CA ARG A 104 4.79 7.39 6.98
C ARG A 104 5.55 8.38 6.11
N LYS A 105 6.76 8.73 6.54
CA LYS A 105 7.62 9.65 5.78
C LYS A 105 7.98 9.08 4.41
N GLU A 106 8.34 7.81 4.31
CA GLU A 106 8.67 7.17 3.04
C GLU A 106 7.48 7.14 2.07
N ILE A 107 6.27 6.85 2.55
CA ILE A 107 5.05 6.93 1.72
C ILE A 107 4.89 8.34 1.15
N GLN A 108 5.12 9.38 1.96
CA GLN A 108 5.03 10.77 1.52
C GLN A 108 6.12 11.10 0.51
N ASP A 109 7.37 10.76 0.81
CA ASP A 109 8.53 11.03 -0.04
C ASP A 109 8.39 10.32 -1.40
N GLU A 110 7.92 9.06 -1.42
CA GLU A 110 7.70 8.29 -2.63
C GLU A 110 6.52 8.83 -3.45
N THR A 111 5.47 9.31 -2.77
CA THR A 111 4.35 9.98 -3.42
C THR A 111 4.81 11.26 -4.09
N ASP A 112 5.60 12.09 -3.40
CA ASP A 112 6.11 13.35 -3.92
C ASP A 112 7.14 13.15 -5.03
N ARG A 113 7.88 12.04 -5.00
CA ARG A 113 8.85 11.65 -6.04
C ARG A 113 8.16 11.40 -7.38
N GLU A 114 7.02 10.71 -7.35
CA GLU A 114 6.24 10.37 -8.55
C GLU A 114 5.33 11.53 -9.02
N THR A 115 4.61 12.16 -8.09
CA THR A 115 3.59 13.17 -8.45
C THR A 115 4.12 14.60 -8.42
N GLY A 116 5.37 14.80 -8.03
CA GLY A 116 5.90 16.10 -7.69
C GLY A 116 5.18 16.72 -6.48
N LYS A 117 5.44 17.97 -6.19
CA LYS A 117 4.73 18.73 -5.14
C LYS A 117 3.34 19.21 -5.58
N THR A 118 2.85 18.73 -6.71
CA THR A 118 1.53 19.04 -7.22
C THR A 118 0.46 18.18 -6.53
N LYS A 119 -0.80 18.59 -6.58
CA LYS A 119 -1.93 17.82 -6.05
C LYS A 119 -2.42 16.74 -7.02
N GLN A 120 -1.60 16.33 -7.98
CA GLN A 120 -1.96 15.33 -8.98
C GLN A 120 -2.06 13.93 -8.34
N ILE A 121 -2.98 13.14 -8.88
CA ILE A 121 -3.17 11.74 -8.52
C ILE A 121 -2.44 10.89 -9.56
N SER A 122 -1.67 9.90 -9.10
CA SER A 122 -1.02 8.90 -9.96
C SER A 122 -1.71 7.55 -9.80
N SER A 123 -1.77 6.77 -10.87
CA SER A 123 -2.26 5.39 -10.85
C SER A 123 -1.19 4.37 -10.45
N VAL A 124 0.07 4.79 -10.36
CA VAL A 124 1.19 3.91 -9.99
C VAL A 124 1.11 3.59 -8.49
N PRO A 125 0.94 2.33 -8.09
CA PRO A 125 0.78 1.97 -6.68
C PRO A 125 2.10 2.03 -5.90
N ILE A 126 2.00 2.25 -4.60
CA ILE A 126 3.08 2.00 -3.63
C ILE A 126 2.81 0.62 -3.00
N HIS A 127 3.80 -0.25 -2.99
CA HIS A 127 3.70 -1.55 -2.35
C HIS A 127 4.41 -1.53 -0.99
N LEU A 128 3.65 -1.83 0.06
CA LEU A 128 4.10 -1.85 1.45
C LEU A 128 3.73 -3.20 2.08
N SER A 129 4.73 -3.90 2.60
CA SER A 129 4.55 -5.12 3.38
C SER A 129 4.79 -4.84 4.86
N ILE A 130 3.86 -5.23 5.73
CA ILE A 130 3.99 -5.10 7.19
C ILE A 130 4.00 -6.49 7.80
N TYR A 131 5.01 -6.76 8.60
CA TYR A 131 5.21 -8.00 9.33
C TYR A 131 4.97 -7.74 10.82
N SER A 132 3.95 -8.38 11.40
CA SER A 132 3.60 -8.20 12.80
C SER A 132 2.90 -9.45 13.36
N PRO A 133 3.15 -9.85 14.62
CA PRO A 133 2.40 -10.93 15.25
C PRO A 133 0.93 -10.57 15.51
N TYR A 134 0.59 -9.28 15.47
CA TYR A 134 -0.74 -8.76 15.84
C TYR A 134 -1.66 -8.56 14.62
N VAL A 135 -1.18 -8.74 13.40
CA VAL A 135 -1.99 -8.62 12.19
C VAL A 135 -2.44 -9.98 11.68
N VAL A 136 -3.46 -9.98 10.84
CA VAL A 136 -3.85 -11.16 10.04
C VAL A 136 -3.20 -11.08 8.66
N ASN A 137 -3.02 -12.23 8.01
CA ASN A 137 -2.56 -12.27 6.63
C ASN A 137 -3.65 -11.71 5.70
N LEU A 138 -3.42 -10.54 5.13
CA LEU A 138 -4.42 -9.83 4.34
C LEU A 138 -3.76 -8.88 3.36
N THR A 139 -4.31 -8.77 2.15
CA THR A 139 -3.94 -7.73 1.18
C THR A 139 -5.05 -6.71 1.09
N LEU A 140 -4.71 -5.45 1.34
CA LEU A 140 -5.60 -4.30 1.27
C LEU A 140 -5.08 -3.32 0.20
N ILE A 141 -5.99 -2.70 -0.53
CA ILE A 141 -5.66 -1.65 -1.50
C ILE A 141 -6.37 -0.38 -1.06
N ASP A 142 -5.61 0.60 -0.56
CA ASP A 142 -6.13 1.93 -0.27
C ASP A 142 -6.10 2.76 -1.55
N LEU A 143 -7.28 3.17 -1.99
CA LEU A 143 -7.44 4.00 -3.17
C LEU A 143 -7.53 5.48 -2.77
N PRO A 144 -7.01 6.40 -3.65
CA PRO A 144 -7.24 7.82 -3.47
C PRO A 144 -8.72 8.13 -3.23
N GLY A 145 -8.98 9.07 -2.33
CA GLY A 145 -10.34 9.43 -1.98
C GLY A 145 -11.13 9.94 -3.18
N LEU A 146 -12.38 9.49 -3.32
CA LEU A 146 -13.29 9.99 -4.34
C LEU A 146 -13.54 11.49 -4.13
N THR A 147 -13.32 12.29 -5.15
CA THR A 147 -13.57 13.73 -5.14
C THR A 147 -14.77 14.07 -6.04
N LYS A 148 -15.59 15.03 -5.62
CA LYS A 148 -16.72 15.51 -6.44
C LYS A 148 -16.26 16.44 -7.58
N VAL A 149 -15.00 16.87 -7.59
CA VAL A 149 -14.41 17.78 -8.55
C VAL A 149 -13.22 17.12 -9.21
N ALA A 150 -13.09 17.23 -10.53
CA ALA A 150 -11.95 16.72 -11.26
C ALA A 150 -10.66 17.42 -10.78
N VAL A 151 -9.68 16.62 -10.34
CA VAL A 151 -8.38 17.11 -9.90
C VAL A 151 -7.42 17.04 -11.08
N GLY A 152 -6.95 18.18 -11.55
CA GLY A 152 -5.83 18.25 -12.51
C GLY A 152 -6.16 18.38 -13.99
N LYS A 153 -7.42 18.60 -14.41
CA LYS A 153 -7.71 19.12 -15.76
C LYS A 153 -7.90 20.63 -15.68
N LYS A 154 -6.91 21.40 -16.11
CA LYS A 154 -7.19 22.74 -16.65
C LYS A 154 -8.07 22.51 -17.88
N THR A 155 -9.32 22.94 -17.81
CA THR A 155 -10.14 23.16 -18.99
C THR A 155 -9.52 24.37 -19.67
N GLU A 156 -8.79 24.16 -20.75
CA GLU A 156 -8.52 25.26 -21.69
C GLU A 156 -9.86 25.59 -22.33
N LEU A 157 -10.31 26.80 -22.09
CA LEU A 157 -11.37 27.50 -22.84
C LEU A 157 -10.76 28.05 -24.11
#